data_cce22886560ad7a6f0a793c28894b140
#
_entry.id   cce22886560ad7a6f0a793c28894b140
#
_cell.length_a   1.000
_cell.length_b   1.000
_cell.length_c   1.000
_cell.angle_alpha   90.00
_cell.angle_beta   90.00
_cell.angle_gamma   90.00
#
_symmetry.space_group_name_H-M   'P 1'
#
loop_
_entity.id
_entity.type
_entity.pdbx_description
1 polymer ?
#
loop_
_entity_poly.entity_id
_entity_poly.type
_entity_poly.pdbx_seq_one_letter_code
_entity_poly.pdbx_strand_id
1 'polypeptide(L)'
;MRNVLLLFFLIFYSVGFAQHDDRITTVDFVQIVDDNKAEAEFYYQNNWKVLREMALKKGYIQSYQLLETPVSEEAPFHYMLITTYADKAQYDLREDHFGELIKEKGELKLLNDKKPGEFRKSLFSKEMVRHFN
;
A
#
# COMPACT_ATOMS: atom_id res chain seq x y z
N MET A 1 -15.75 43.41 55.45
CA MET A 1 -15.10 43.30 54.12
C MET A 1 -15.09 41.82 53.74
N ARG A 2 -15.93 41.48 52.80
CA ARG A 2 -16.14 40.10 52.38
C ARG A 2 -15.60 39.95 50.96
N ASN A 3 -14.39 39.28 50.84
CA ASN A 3 -13.78 39.00 49.56
C ASN A 3 -14.54 37.85 48.90
N VAL A 4 -15.22 38.15 47.83
CA VAL A 4 -15.83 37.15 46.94
C VAL A 4 -14.78 36.73 45.91
N LEU A 5 -14.25 35.53 46.12
CA LEU A 5 -13.34 34.89 45.17
C LEU A 5 -14.17 34.28 44.04
N LEU A 6 -14.22 34.96 42.91
CA LEU A 6 -14.83 34.45 41.69
C LEU A 6 -13.87 33.44 41.05
N LEU A 7 -14.18 32.14 41.26
CA LEU A 7 -13.51 31.05 40.58
C LEU A 7 -14.07 30.95 39.15
N PHE A 8 -13.30 31.47 38.19
CA PHE A 8 -13.59 31.24 36.76
C PHE A 8 -13.20 29.82 36.41
N PHE A 9 -14.19 28.93 36.32
CA PHE A 9 -14.04 27.59 35.72
C PHE A 9 -13.98 27.77 34.19
N LEU A 10 -12.78 27.83 33.65
CA LEU A 10 -12.53 27.70 32.22
C LEU A 10 -12.76 26.21 31.83
N ILE A 11 -13.98 25.91 31.39
CA ILE A 11 -14.29 24.64 30.77
C ILE A 11 -13.67 24.68 29.38
N PHE A 12 -12.49 24.07 29.23
CA PHE A 12 -11.92 23.75 27.94
C PHE A 12 -12.82 22.66 27.30
N TYR A 13 -13.74 23.08 26.45
CA TYR A 13 -14.34 22.18 25.50
C TYR A 13 -13.27 21.76 24.50
N SER A 14 -12.59 20.64 24.73
CA SER A 14 -11.84 19.95 23.71
C SER A 14 -12.87 19.39 22.71
N VAL A 15 -13.14 20.16 21.66
CA VAL A 15 -13.82 19.65 20.49
C VAL A 15 -12.86 18.65 19.85
N GLY A 16 -13.04 17.39 20.17
CA GLY A 16 -12.36 16.29 19.49
C GLY A 16 -12.83 16.30 18.04
N PHE A 17 -12.09 16.95 17.16
CA PHE A 17 -12.23 16.71 15.73
C PHE A 17 -11.85 15.25 15.53
N ALA A 18 -12.84 14.41 15.27
CA ALA A 18 -12.58 13.08 14.71
C ALA A 18 -11.78 13.32 13.43
N GLN A 19 -10.48 13.05 13.47
CA GLN A 19 -9.65 13.15 12.28
C GLN A 19 -10.18 12.14 11.28
N HIS A 20 -10.74 12.64 10.19
CA HIS A 20 -11.15 11.81 9.08
C HIS A 20 -9.91 11.15 8.47
N ASP A 21 -9.94 9.84 8.31
CA ASP A 21 -8.84 9.11 7.69
C ASP A 21 -9.00 9.18 6.17
N ASP A 22 -8.15 9.98 5.53
CA ASP A 22 -8.19 10.21 4.08
C ASP A 22 -7.38 9.19 3.28
N ARG A 23 -6.71 8.24 3.96
CA ARG A 23 -5.90 7.23 3.30
C ARG A 23 -6.71 6.38 2.34
N ILE A 24 -6.08 6.04 1.24
CA ILE A 24 -6.63 5.13 0.23
C ILE A 24 -5.63 4.03 -0.01
N THR A 25 -6.11 2.80 -0.03
CA THR A 25 -5.28 1.61 -0.23
C THR A 25 -5.70 0.85 -1.48
N THR A 26 -4.73 0.33 -2.20
CA THR A 26 -4.92 -0.69 -3.24
C THR A 26 -4.40 -2.03 -2.74
N VAL A 27 -5.09 -3.10 -3.08
CA VAL A 27 -4.68 -4.47 -2.74
C VAL A 27 -4.77 -5.33 -3.99
N ASP A 28 -3.64 -5.88 -4.42
CA ASP A 28 -3.59 -6.88 -5.49
C ASP A 28 -3.45 -8.27 -4.90
N PHE A 29 -4.25 -9.21 -5.40
CA PHE A 29 -4.25 -10.60 -4.97
C PHE A 29 -3.63 -11.46 -6.07
N VAL A 30 -2.51 -12.12 -5.73
CA VAL A 30 -1.66 -12.78 -6.70
C VAL A 30 -1.49 -14.26 -6.39
N GLN A 31 -1.63 -15.07 -7.44
CA GLN A 31 -1.39 -16.50 -7.41
C GLN A 31 -0.02 -16.84 -8.02
N ILE A 32 0.71 -17.76 -7.39
CA ILE A 32 1.88 -18.40 -7.99
C ILE A 32 1.38 -19.48 -8.96
N VAL A 33 1.99 -19.53 -10.13
CA VAL A 33 1.65 -20.48 -11.20
C VAL A 33 2.71 -21.58 -11.24
N ASP A 34 2.26 -22.84 -11.38
CA ASP A 34 3.12 -24.00 -11.61
C ASP A 34 4.29 -24.16 -10.62
N ASP A 35 4.03 -23.94 -9.34
CA ASP A 35 5.01 -24.04 -8.25
C ASP A 35 6.28 -23.16 -8.39
N ASN A 36 6.21 -22.11 -9.21
CA ASN A 36 7.32 -21.17 -9.46
C ASN A 36 7.47 -20.13 -8.33
N LYS A 37 7.50 -20.60 -7.10
CA LYS A 37 7.58 -19.71 -5.92
C LYS A 37 8.87 -18.88 -5.92
N ALA A 38 9.99 -19.50 -6.22
CA ALA A 38 11.29 -18.82 -6.19
C ALA A 38 11.37 -17.67 -7.20
N GLU A 39 10.84 -17.88 -8.41
CA GLU A 39 10.77 -16.87 -9.46
C GLU A 39 9.84 -15.72 -9.07
N ALA A 40 8.68 -16.05 -8.49
CA ALA A 40 7.72 -15.05 -8.02
C ALA A 40 8.28 -14.21 -6.87
N GLU A 41 8.89 -14.82 -5.87
CA GLU A 41 9.52 -14.11 -4.75
C GLU A 41 10.64 -13.18 -5.23
N PHE A 42 11.53 -13.69 -6.07
CA PHE A 42 12.61 -12.88 -6.65
C PHE A 42 12.05 -11.67 -7.40
N TYR A 43 11.01 -11.89 -8.22
CA TYR A 43 10.36 -10.84 -8.99
C TYR A 43 9.80 -9.73 -8.09
N TYR A 44 9.02 -10.09 -7.08
CA TYR A 44 8.41 -9.11 -6.20
C TYR A 44 9.43 -8.37 -5.34
N GLN A 45 10.45 -9.06 -4.83
CA GLN A 45 11.50 -8.45 -4.02
C GLN A 45 12.38 -7.48 -4.84
N ASN A 46 12.69 -7.80 -6.09
CA ASN A 46 13.66 -7.06 -6.91
C ASN A 46 13.02 -6.05 -7.89
N ASN A 47 11.70 -6.06 -8.04
CA ASN A 47 11.00 -5.13 -8.92
C ASN A 47 9.89 -4.38 -8.19
N TRP A 48 8.83 -5.06 -7.77
CA TRP A 48 7.70 -4.42 -7.12
C TRP A 48 8.08 -3.67 -5.83
N LYS A 49 8.79 -4.35 -4.95
CA LYS A 49 9.26 -3.76 -3.68
C LYS A 49 10.19 -2.57 -3.92
N VAL A 50 11.12 -2.70 -4.86
CA VAL A 50 12.06 -1.62 -5.21
C VAL A 50 11.31 -0.37 -5.66
N LEU A 51 10.30 -0.52 -6.53
CA LEU A 51 9.47 0.61 -6.95
C LEU A 51 8.71 1.25 -5.77
N ARG A 52 8.24 0.46 -4.79
CA ARG A 52 7.57 0.99 -3.58
C ARG A 52 8.54 1.73 -2.68
N GLU A 53 9.76 1.24 -2.51
CA GLU A 53 10.82 1.94 -1.76
C GLU A 53 11.19 3.28 -2.42
N MET A 54 11.30 3.30 -3.75
CA MET A 54 11.52 4.54 -4.51
C MET A 54 10.34 5.52 -4.32
N ALA A 55 9.11 5.01 -4.40
CA ALA A 55 7.91 5.81 -4.22
C ALA A 55 7.81 6.42 -2.80
N LEU A 56 8.18 5.65 -1.76
CA LEU A 56 8.27 6.17 -0.39
C LEU A 56 9.26 7.32 -0.27
N LYS A 57 10.46 7.15 -0.84
CA LYS A 57 11.52 8.19 -0.80
C LYS A 57 11.09 9.48 -1.47
N LYS A 58 10.30 9.39 -2.55
CA LYS A 58 9.77 10.55 -3.28
C LYS A 58 8.47 11.11 -2.68
N GLY A 59 7.90 10.46 -1.67
CA GLY A 59 6.63 10.86 -1.09
C GLY A 59 5.42 10.61 -1.99
N TYR A 60 5.50 9.63 -2.90
CA TYR A 60 4.42 9.26 -3.82
C TYR A 60 3.42 8.29 -3.20
N ILE A 61 3.82 7.58 -2.16
CA ILE A 61 2.97 6.71 -1.35
C ILE A 61 3.25 6.93 0.14
N GLN A 62 2.32 6.51 0.99
CA GLN A 62 2.49 6.57 2.44
C GLN A 62 3.14 5.31 3.01
N SER A 63 2.73 4.14 2.50
CA SER A 63 3.25 2.84 2.94
C SER A 63 2.98 1.76 1.91
N TYR A 64 3.65 0.63 2.07
CA TYR A 64 3.36 -0.59 1.31
C TYR A 64 3.58 -1.83 2.18
N GLN A 65 2.96 -2.94 1.77
CA GLN A 65 3.17 -4.25 2.36
C GLN A 65 3.17 -5.31 1.25
N LEU A 66 4.09 -6.25 1.36
CA LEU A 66 4.14 -7.48 0.56
C LEU A 66 3.91 -8.64 1.51
N LEU A 67 2.73 -9.25 1.46
CA LEU A 67 2.31 -10.29 2.39
C LEU A 67 2.16 -11.62 1.67
N GLU A 68 2.66 -12.69 2.30
CA GLU A 68 2.38 -14.07 1.91
C GLU A 68 1.24 -14.62 2.76
N THR A 69 0.36 -15.40 2.14
CA THR A 69 -0.80 -15.99 2.82
C THR A 69 -0.93 -17.47 2.47
N PRO A 70 -1.44 -18.30 3.38
CA PRO A 70 -1.82 -19.67 3.06
C PRO A 70 -2.88 -19.71 1.97
N VAL A 71 -2.77 -20.64 1.04
CA VAL A 71 -3.71 -20.85 -0.06
C VAL A 71 -4.83 -21.79 0.36
N SER A 72 -6.07 -21.47 -0.06
CA SER A 72 -7.22 -22.36 0.08
C SER A 72 -8.04 -22.34 -1.22
N GLU A 73 -8.98 -23.25 -1.36
CA GLU A 73 -9.88 -23.29 -2.53
C GLU A 73 -10.71 -22.00 -2.67
N GLU A 74 -11.12 -21.43 -1.53
CA GLU A 74 -11.92 -20.20 -1.48
C GLU A 74 -11.07 -18.95 -1.70
N ALA A 75 -9.77 -19.00 -1.35
CA ALA A 75 -8.82 -17.90 -1.45
C ALA A 75 -7.51 -18.40 -2.08
N PRO A 76 -7.47 -18.62 -3.41
CA PRO A 76 -6.35 -19.27 -4.08
C PRO A 76 -5.17 -18.34 -4.40
N PHE A 77 -4.99 -17.28 -3.65
CA PHE A 77 -3.87 -16.35 -3.80
C PHE A 77 -2.77 -16.61 -2.77
N HIS A 78 -1.53 -16.39 -3.16
CA HIS A 78 -0.34 -16.58 -2.34
C HIS A 78 0.18 -15.26 -1.76
N TYR A 79 -0.01 -14.16 -2.49
CA TYR A 79 0.47 -12.83 -2.09
C TYR A 79 -0.63 -11.80 -2.11
N MET A 80 -0.53 -10.89 -1.16
CA MET A 80 -1.26 -9.62 -1.14
C MET A 80 -0.24 -8.49 -1.29
N LEU A 81 -0.40 -7.69 -2.34
CA LEU A 81 0.43 -6.52 -2.61
C LEU A 81 -0.36 -5.29 -2.21
N ILE A 82 0.06 -4.62 -1.16
CA ILE A 82 -0.69 -3.52 -0.56
C ILE A 82 0.08 -2.22 -0.73
N THR A 83 -0.57 -1.20 -1.29
CA THR A 83 -0.01 0.15 -1.40
C THR A 83 -1.00 1.14 -0.81
N THR A 84 -0.56 1.94 0.16
CA THR A 84 -1.39 2.96 0.81
C THR A 84 -0.91 4.35 0.42
N TYR A 85 -1.85 5.16 -0.03
CA TYR A 85 -1.70 6.57 -0.40
C TYR A 85 -2.24 7.44 0.74
N ALA A 86 -1.61 8.59 0.97
CA ALA A 86 -1.99 9.51 2.05
C ALA A 86 -3.40 10.08 1.87
N ASP A 87 -3.81 10.28 0.62
CA ASP A 87 -5.11 10.84 0.25
C ASP A 87 -5.46 10.51 -1.21
N LYS A 88 -6.63 10.99 -1.64
CA LYS A 88 -7.10 10.80 -3.01
C LYS A 88 -6.22 11.51 -4.05
N ALA A 89 -5.68 12.67 -3.73
CA ALA A 89 -4.81 13.42 -4.65
C ALA A 89 -3.54 12.62 -4.96
N GLN A 90 -2.90 12.04 -3.95
CA GLN A 90 -1.74 11.16 -4.13
C GLN A 90 -2.10 9.89 -4.91
N TYR A 91 -3.26 9.29 -4.60
CA TYR A 91 -3.77 8.12 -5.33
C TYR A 91 -4.03 8.43 -6.82
N ASP A 92 -4.62 9.57 -7.13
CA ASP A 92 -4.95 9.95 -8.52
C ASP A 92 -3.69 10.14 -9.40
N LEU A 93 -2.56 10.51 -8.80
CA LEU A 93 -1.27 10.66 -9.48
C LEU A 93 -0.47 9.35 -9.63
N ARG A 94 -0.97 8.22 -9.14
CA ARG A 94 -0.21 6.97 -9.06
C ARG A 94 0.32 6.46 -10.39
N GLU A 95 -0.47 6.57 -11.45
CA GLU A 95 -0.06 6.10 -12.79
C GLU A 95 1.15 6.89 -13.30
N ASP A 96 1.12 8.21 -13.19
CA ASP A 96 2.21 9.08 -13.61
C ASP A 96 3.46 8.85 -12.76
N HIS A 97 3.30 8.78 -11.44
CA HIS A 97 4.39 8.55 -10.51
C HIS A 97 5.07 7.18 -10.72
N PHE A 98 4.30 6.10 -10.83
CA PHE A 98 4.88 4.79 -11.08
C PHE A 98 5.44 4.65 -12.50
N GLY A 99 4.85 5.32 -13.48
CA GLY A 99 5.40 5.42 -14.83
C GLY A 99 6.81 6.05 -14.83
N GLU A 100 7.00 7.12 -14.09
CA GLU A 100 8.31 7.76 -13.87
C GLU A 100 9.30 6.80 -13.19
N LEU A 101 8.88 6.15 -12.09
CA LEU A 101 9.74 5.24 -11.33
C LEU A 101 10.17 4.00 -12.12
N ILE A 102 9.29 3.46 -12.96
CA ILE A 102 9.61 2.34 -13.85
C ILE A 102 10.71 2.74 -14.83
N LYS A 103 10.64 3.93 -15.42
CA LYS A 103 11.70 4.44 -16.29
C LYS A 103 13.02 4.64 -15.55
N GLU A 104 12.97 5.20 -14.34
CA GLU A 104 14.14 5.43 -13.50
C GLU A 104 14.80 4.11 -13.06
N LYS A 105 14.00 3.12 -12.66
CA LYS A 105 14.48 1.80 -12.26
C LYS A 105 15.17 1.06 -13.41
N GLY A 106 14.66 1.21 -14.64
CA GLY A 106 15.17 0.54 -15.84
C GLY A 106 14.69 -0.90 -15.97
N GLU A 107 15.59 -1.80 -16.35
CA GLU A 107 15.23 -3.17 -16.73
C GLU A 107 14.60 -3.98 -15.61
N LEU A 108 13.68 -4.86 -16.03
CA LEU A 108 13.06 -5.86 -15.16
C LEU A 108 14.08 -6.90 -14.73
N LYS A 109 14.18 -7.17 -13.43
CA LYS A 109 15.03 -8.22 -12.88
C LYS A 109 14.28 -9.53 -12.74
N LEU A 110 14.81 -10.58 -13.34
CA LEU A 110 14.25 -11.93 -13.32
C LEU A 110 15.27 -12.91 -12.76
N LEU A 111 14.81 -13.95 -12.07
CA LEU A 111 15.67 -14.98 -11.50
C LEU A 111 16.32 -15.85 -12.60
N ASN A 112 15.58 -16.11 -13.66
CA ASN A 112 15.96 -16.96 -14.78
C ASN A 112 15.23 -16.51 -16.06
N ASP A 113 15.19 -17.35 -17.08
CA ASP A 113 14.57 -17.02 -18.37
C ASP A 113 13.02 -16.98 -18.35
N LYS A 114 12.39 -17.38 -17.25
CA LYS A 114 10.93 -17.32 -17.13
C LYS A 114 10.45 -15.88 -17.03
N LYS A 115 9.39 -15.59 -17.80
CA LYS A 115 8.73 -14.29 -17.81
C LYS A 115 7.66 -14.23 -16.70
N PRO A 116 7.27 -13.04 -16.25
CA PRO A 116 6.30 -12.88 -15.16
C PRO A 116 5.00 -13.68 -15.33
N GLY A 117 4.44 -13.76 -16.54
CA GLY A 117 3.23 -14.52 -16.82
C GLY A 117 3.37 -16.03 -16.65
N GLU A 118 4.60 -16.56 -16.62
CA GLU A 118 4.88 -17.99 -16.44
C GLU A 118 4.92 -18.42 -14.98
N PHE A 119 5.13 -17.49 -14.04
CA PHE A 119 5.29 -17.82 -12.63
C PHE A 119 4.26 -17.13 -11.70
N ARG A 120 3.53 -16.13 -12.17
CA ARG A 120 2.53 -15.45 -11.36
C ARG A 120 1.32 -15.01 -12.19
N LYS A 121 0.18 -14.90 -11.53
CA LYS A 121 -1.07 -14.39 -12.10
C LYS A 121 -1.74 -13.47 -11.09
N SER A 122 -2.09 -12.25 -11.52
CA SER A 122 -2.99 -11.40 -10.74
C SER A 122 -4.42 -11.95 -10.88
N LEU A 123 -5.05 -12.29 -9.77
CA LEU A 123 -6.42 -12.82 -9.76
C LEU A 123 -7.44 -11.70 -9.81
N PHE A 124 -7.28 -10.73 -8.94
CA PHE A 124 -8.10 -9.53 -8.88
C PHE A 124 -7.41 -8.46 -8.02
N SER A 125 -7.94 -7.24 -8.10
CA SER A 125 -7.49 -6.11 -7.30
C SER A 125 -8.67 -5.45 -6.61
N LYS A 126 -8.42 -4.87 -5.44
CA LYS A 126 -9.32 -3.94 -4.78
C LYS A 126 -8.68 -2.56 -4.78
N GLU A 127 -9.38 -1.62 -5.38
CA GLU A 127 -8.96 -0.22 -5.42
C GLU A 127 -9.87 0.65 -4.56
N MET A 128 -9.42 1.85 -4.24
CA MET A 128 -10.17 2.80 -3.43
C MET A 128 -10.62 2.23 -2.06
N VAL A 129 -9.82 1.33 -1.48
CA VAL A 129 -10.09 0.79 -0.14
C VAL A 129 -9.86 1.89 0.88
N ARG A 130 -10.89 2.21 1.66
CA ARG A 130 -10.87 3.28 2.67
C ARG A 130 -10.58 2.71 4.05
N HIS A 131 -9.94 3.55 4.87
CA HIS A 131 -9.66 3.23 6.26
C HIS A 131 -10.79 3.74 7.15
N PHE A 132 -11.23 2.88 8.07
CA PHE A 132 -12.17 3.23 9.14
C PHE A 132 -11.43 3.13 10.47
N ASN A 133 -11.31 4.25 11.15
CA ASN A 133 -10.71 4.35 12.48
C ASN A 133 -11.69 5.01 13.45
#